data_31db77a673e3d6345c6e5e716727b017
#
_entry.id   31db77a673e3d6345c6e5e716727b017
#
_cell.length_a   1.000
_cell.length_b   1.000
_cell.length_c   1.000
_cell.angle_alpha   90.00
_cell.angle_beta   90.00
_cell.angle_gamma   90.00
#
_symmetry.space_group_name_H-M   'P 1'
#
loop_
_entity.id
_entity.type
_entity.pdbx_description
1 polymer ?
#
loop_
_entity_poly.entity_id
_entity_poly.type
_entity_poly.pdbx_seq_one_letter_code
_entity_poly.pdbx_strand_id
1 'polypeptide(L)'
;DSEGASISKKLSNAGISTDQIIVVQSRKTLTKIRFYASRESLLEKSQILLQADRGPQEALSSTVSEALAKSALESLKDSCALVISDYDKGVIDAAGSHLLIQEARKLGIPVIVDPKLTGLEKSRNATTVLFEIRGLDLLRRRSMLDSPQETASHLIESYGWDSLVVLGGVNGVTLYQ
;
A
#
# COMPACT_ATOMS: atom_id res chain seq x y z
N ASP A 1 15.52 -11.41 -11.20
CA ASP A 1 16.80 -10.96 -10.61
C ASP A 1 17.00 -11.53 -9.20
N SER A 2 18.17 -11.30 -8.62
CA SER A 2 18.57 -11.81 -7.30
C SER A 2 17.71 -11.27 -6.17
N GLU A 3 17.30 -10.02 -6.28
CA GLU A 3 16.43 -9.36 -5.30
C GLU A 3 15.04 -10.00 -5.26
N GLY A 4 14.44 -10.25 -6.42
CA GLY A 4 13.17 -10.94 -6.54
C GLY A 4 13.22 -12.38 -6.01
N ALA A 5 14.28 -13.12 -6.35
CA ALA A 5 14.49 -14.47 -5.84
C ALA A 5 14.65 -14.47 -4.29
N SER A 6 15.34 -13.46 -3.75
CA SER A 6 15.50 -13.31 -2.30
C SER A 6 14.14 -13.03 -1.61
N ILE A 7 13.27 -12.21 -2.22
CA ILE A 7 11.93 -11.94 -1.69
C ILE A 7 11.10 -13.22 -1.68
N SER A 8 11.02 -13.96 -2.79
CA SER A 8 10.28 -15.21 -2.87
C SER A 8 10.73 -16.22 -1.81
N LYS A 9 12.05 -16.36 -1.63
CA LYS A 9 12.61 -17.22 -0.58
C LYS A 9 12.20 -16.79 0.83
N LYS A 10 12.24 -15.49 1.13
CA LYS A 10 11.84 -14.95 2.44
C LYS A 10 10.37 -15.18 2.72
N LEU A 11 9.50 -14.96 1.73
CA LEU A 11 8.05 -15.21 1.86
C LEU A 11 7.78 -16.69 2.10
N SER A 12 8.37 -17.58 1.30
CA SER A 12 8.22 -19.03 1.47
C SER A 12 8.71 -19.50 2.83
N ASN A 13 9.85 -19.00 3.32
CA ASN A 13 10.36 -19.32 4.66
C ASN A 13 9.44 -18.82 5.79
N ALA A 14 8.64 -17.80 5.54
CA ALA A 14 7.63 -17.28 6.46
C ALA A 14 6.28 -18.02 6.35
N GLY A 15 6.18 -19.08 5.53
CA GLY A 15 4.94 -19.81 5.31
C GLY A 15 3.93 -19.10 4.41
N ILE A 16 4.36 -18.09 3.66
CA ILE A 16 3.50 -17.33 2.73
C ILE A 16 3.61 -17.98 1.35
N SER A 17 2.47 -18.32 0.72
CA SER A 17 2.46 -18.84 -0.64
C SER A 17 3.04 -17.82 -1.62
N THR A 18 3.85 -18.30 -2.53
CA THR A 18 4.49 -17.50 -3.59
C THR A 18 3.99 -17.88 -5.00
N ASP A 19 2.98 -18.73 -5.09
CA ASP A 19 2.49 -19.29 -6.35
C ASP A 19 1.87 -18.22 -7.26
N GLN A 20 1.38 -17.13 -6.66
CA GLN A 20 0.77 -16.02 -7.37
C GLN A 20 1.75 -14.86 -7.66
N ILE A 21 3.04 -15.03 -7.38
CA ILE A 21 4.04 -14.02 -7.71
C ILE A 21 4.31 -14.03 -9.21
N ILE A 22 4.02 -12.92 -9.87
CA ILE A 22 4.30 -12.75 -11.31
C ILE A 22 5.72 -12.24 -11.50
N VAL A 23 6.53 -13.01 -12.21
CA VAL A 23 7.91 -12.66 -12.56
C VAL A 23 7.95 -12.04 -13.96
N VAL A 24 8.28 -10.74 -14.03
CA VAL A 24 8.45 -10.03 -15.29
C VAL A 24 9.93 -9.93 -15.62
N GLN A 25 10.41 -10.69 -16.60
CA GLN A 25 11.84 -10.83 -16.92
C GLN A 25 12.53 -9.50 -17.30
N SER A 26 11.81 -8.60 -17.95
CA SER A 26 12.33 -7.29 -18.35
C SER A 26 12.30 -6.23 -17.24
N ARG A 27 11.71 -6.55 -16.06
CA ARG A 27 11.50 -5.60 -14.97
C ARG A 27 12.35 -5.98 -13.76
N LYS A 28 13.22 -5.06 -13.33
CA LYS A 28 14.00 -5.26 -12.11
C LYS A 28 13.14 -5.05 -10.87
N THR A 29 13.43 -5.80 -9.83
CA THR A 29 12.79 -5.62 -8.52
C THR A 29 13.18 -4.28 -7.93
N LEU A 30 12.21 -3.51 -7.47
CA LEU A 30 12.44 -2.22 -6.82
C LEU A 30 13.21 -2.43 -5.51
N THR A 31 14.36 -1.79 -5.40
CA THR A 31 15.24 -1.86 -4.24
C THR A 31 15.37 -0.49 -3.59
N LYS A 32 15.09 -0.44 -2.29
CA LYS A 32 15.25 0.77 -1.48
C LYS A 32 16.53 0.69 -0.66
N ILE A 33 17.47 1.57 -0.95
CA ILE A 33 18.79 1.62 -0.32
C ILE A 33 18.79 2.81 0.65
N ARG A 34 19.11 2.55 1.93
CA ARG A 34 19.24 3.60 2.94
C ARG A 34 20.66 3.61 3.48
N PHE A 35 21.26 4.78 3.43
CA PHE A 35 22.57 5.03 4.00
C PHE A 35 22.39 5.67 5.38
N TYR A 36 22.97 5.04 6.39
CA TYR A 36 22.92 5.51 7.77
C TYR A 36 24.27 6.04 8.18
N ALA A 37 24.31 7.11 8.97
CA ALA A 37 25.47 7.51 9.74
C ALA A 37 25.14 7.52 11.23
N SER A 38 26.13 7.13 12.02
CA SER A 38 26.15 7.32 13.47
C SER A 38 27.42 8.07 13.83
N ARG A 39 27.34 8.98 14.80
CA ARG A 39 28.54 9.55 15.44
C ARG A 39 28.94 8.59 16.57
N GLU A 40 30.23 8.27 16.65
CA GLU A 40 30.76 7.38 17.71
C GLU A 40 30.42 7.85 19.14
N SER A 41 30.27 9.17 19.34
CA SER A 41 29.95 9.77 20.63
C SER A 41 28.45 9.76 21.02
N LEU A 42 27.56 9.34 20.10
CA LEU A 42 26.11 9.30 20.30
C LEU A 42 25.58 7.91 19.94
N LEU A 43 25.87 6.94 20.79
CA LEU A 43 25.63 5.51 20.59
C LEU A 43 24.17 5.08 20.28
N GLU A 44 23.21 5.99 20.23
CA GLU A 44 21.80 5.57 20.18
C GLU A 44 20.95 6.08 19.02
N LYS A 45 21.45 6.94 18.12
CA LYS A 45 20.61 7.46 17.02
C LYS A 45 21.35 7.48 15.69
N SER A 46 21.28 6.36 14.95
CA SER A 46 21.61 6.39 13.53
C SER A 46 20.60 7.24 12.77
N GLN A 47 21.09 8.17 11.93
CA GLN A 47 20.27 8.99 11.05
C GLN A 47 20.39 8.51 9.61
N ILE A 48 19.28 8.49 8.90
CA ILE A 48 19.31 8.26 7.45
C ILE A 48 19.89 9.52 6.81
N LEU A 49 21.05 9.39 6.17
CA LEU A 49 21.70 10.46 5.41
C LEU A 49 21.14 10.56 4.00
N LEU A 50 20.91 9.41 3.38
CA LEU A 50 20.47 9.32 2.00
C LEU A 50 19.58 8.09 1.84
N GLN A 51 18.54 8.24 1.03
CA GLN A 51 17.75 7.12 0.53
C GLN A 51 17.78 7.17 -1.00
N ALA A 52 18.10 6.05 -1.62
CA ALA A 52 18.05 5.86 -3.06
C ALA A 52 17.07 4.72 -3.40
N ASP A 53 16.16 4.97 -4.30
CA ASP A 53 15.28 3.96 -4.87
C ASP A 53 15.86 3.54 -6.23
N ARG A 54 16.11 2.23 -6.41
CA ARG A 54 16.61 1.65 -7.65
C ARG A 54 15.59 0.67 -8.20
N GLY A 55 15.13 0.90 -9.41
CA GLY A 55 14.16 0.04 -10.11
C GLY A 55 13.21 0.85 -10.98
N PRO A 56 12.32 0.17 -11.70
CA PRO A 56 11.38 0.80 -12.59
C PRO A 56 10.32 1.58 -11.81
N GLN A 57 9.92 2.71 -12.38
CA GLN A 57 8.82 3.53 -11.90
C GLN A 57 7.65 3.57 -12.89
N GLU A 58 7.87 3.02 -14.09
CA GLU A 58 6.82 2.93 -15.10
C GLU A 58 5.74 1.93 -14.68
N ALA A 59 4.51 2.16 -15.14
CA ALA A 59 3.41 1.23 -14.97
C ALA A 59 3.73 -0.14 -15.62
N LEU A 60 3.05 -1.17 -15.17
CA LEU A 60 3.07 -2.47 -15.84
C LEU A 60 2.44 -2.37 -17.24
N SER A 61 2.85 -3.25 -18.15
CA SER A 61 2.10 -3.42 -19.41
C SER A 61 0.69 -3.93 -19.13
N SER A 62 -0.26 -3.62 -20.00
CA SER A 62 -1.65 -4.07 -19.85
C SER A 62 -1.74 -5.60 -19.65
N THR A 63 -0.99 -6.36 -20.43
CA THR A 63 -0.95 -7.82 -20.32
C THR A 63 -0.53 -8.31 -18.94
N VAL A 64 0.48 -7.69 -18.33
CA VAL A 64 0.94 -8.06 -16.98
C VAL A 64 -0.05 -7.60 -15.92
N SER A 65 -0.63 -6.41 -16.07
CA SER A 65 -1.65 -5.86 -15.18
C SER A 65 -2.90 -6.75 -15.16
N GLU A 66 -3.37 -7.18 -16.32
CA GLU A 66 -4.49 -8.09 -16.47
C GLU A 66 -4.21 -9.49 -15.86
N ALA A 67 -3.00 -10.03 -16.08
CA ALA A 67 -2.59 -11.29 -15.48
C ALA A 67 -2.55 -11.19 -13.95
N LEU A 68 -2.06 -10.08 -13.40
CA LEU A 68 -2.05 -9.82 -11.96
C LEU A 68 -3.46 -9.74 -11.39
N ALA A 69 -4.34 -8.96 -12.03
CA ALA A 69 -5.72 -8.82 -11.61
C ALA A 69 -6.46 -10.17 -11.63
N LYS A 70 -6.30 -10.95 -12.70
CA LYS A 70 -6.89 -12.29 -12.83
C LYS A 70 -6.42 -13.23 -11.72
N SER A 71 -5.11 -13.31 -11.49
CA SER A 71 -4.51 -14.13 -10.43
C SER A 71 -5.05 -13.75 -9.04
N ALA A 72 -5.14 -12.43 -8.76
CA ALA A 72 -5.68 -11.94 -7.49
C ALA A 72 -7.18 -12.27 -7.34
N LEU A 73 -7.99 -12.14 -8.40
CA LEU A 73 -9.42 -12.51 -8.40
C LEU A 73 -9.63 -14.00 -8.13
N GLU A 74 -8.81 -14.86 -8.71
CA GLU A 74 -8.87 -16.30 -8.45
C GLU A 74 -8.60 -16.63 -6.99
N SER A 75 -7.64 -15.92 -6.37
CA SER A 75 -7.27 -16.12 -4.96
C SER A 75 -8.30 -15.57 -3.97
N LEU A 76 -9.17 -14.64 -4.36
CA LEU A 76 -10.18 -14.07 -3.47
C LEU A 76 -11.14 -15.12 -2.91
N LYS A 77 -11.49 -16.15 -3.68
CA LYS A 77 -12.49 -17.15 -3.31
C LYS A 77 -12.15 -17.91 -2.02
N ASP A 78 -10.86 -18.07 -1.77
CA ASP A 78 -10.32 -18.80 -0.63
C ASP A 78 -9.70 -17.88 0.42
N SER A 79 -9.96 -16.56 0.31
CA SER A 79 -9.37 -15.54 1.18
C SER A 79 -10.38 -14.99 2.18
N CYS A 80 -9.93 -14.69 3.39
CA CYS A 80 -10.74 -14.05 4.43
C CYS A 80 -10.58 -12.52 4.46
N ALA A 81 -9.59 -11.97 3.76
CA ALA A 81 -9.37 -10.54 3.60
C ALA A 81 -8.56 -10.25 2.34
N LEU A 82 -8.77 -9.08 1.74
CA LEU A 82 -7.92 -8.50 0.69
C LEU A 82 -7.12 -7.35 1.29
N VAL A 83 -5.79 -7.39 1.16
CA VAL A 83 -4.92 -6.29 1.55
C VAL A 83 -4.24 -5.72 0.32
N ILE A 84 -4.40 -4.42 0.07
CA ILE A 84 -3.73 -3.68 -1.00
C ILE A 84 -2.73 -2.73 -0.37
N SER A 85 -1.43 -3.07 -0.44
CA SER A 85 -0.34 -2.20 0.00
C SER A 85 0.30 -1.57 -1.24
N ASP A 86 -0.12 -0.34 -1.56
CA ASP A 86 0.29 0.35 -2.79
C ASP A 86 1.34 1.42 -2.50
N TYR A 87 2.55 1.20 -3.00
CA TYR A 87 3.65 2.17 -2.93
C TYR A 87 3.66 3.17 -4.09
N ASP A 88 2.62 3.15 -4.92
CA ASP A 88 2.47 4.00 -6.12
C ASP A 88 3.68 3.92 -7.07
N LYS A 89 4.12 2.67 -7.32
CA LYS A 89 5.24 2.35 -8.21
C LYS A 89 4.79 1.65 -9.51
N GLY A 90 3.53 1.88 -9.90
CA GLY A 90 2.98 1.38 -11.15
C GLY A 90 2.70 -0.12 -11.20
N VAL A 91 2.56 -0.79 -10.04
CA VAL A 91 2.23 -2.22 -9.97
C VAL A 91 0.74 -2.45 -10.09
N ILE A 92 -0.07 -1.63 -9.42
CA ILE A 92 -1.53 -1.68 -9.53
C ILE A 92 -2.05 -0.34 -10.03
N ASP A 93 -2.94 -0.35 -11.01
CA ASP A 93 -3.64 0.82 -11.49
C ASP A 93 -5.02 0.98 -10.82
N ALA A 94 -5.70 2.08 -11.09
CA ALA A 94 -7.00 2.35 -10.49
C ALA A 94 -8.06 1.34 -10.95
N ALA A 95 -8.06 0.95 -12.22
CA ALA A 95 -9.04 0.01 -12.77
C ALA A 95 -8.90 -1.38 -12.13
N GLY A 96 -7.68 -1.90 -12.04
CA GLY A 96 -7.39 -3.19 -11.38
C GLY A 96 -7.72 -3.17 -9.89
N SER A 97 -7.40 -2.07 -9.19
CA SER A 97 -7.74 -1.94 -7.78
C SER A 97 -9.25 -1.89 -7.55
N HIS A 98 -9.98 -1.09 -8.33
CA HIS A 98 -11.45 -1.00 -8.23
C HIS A 98 -12.13 -2.33 -8.51
N LEU A 99 -11.66 -3.08 -9.51
CA LEU A 99 -12.18 -4.39 -9.82
C LEU A 99 -12.01 -5.37 -8.64
N LEU A 100 -10.81 -5.41 -8.05
CA LEU A 100 -10.51 -6.28 -6.91
C LEU A 100 -11.35 -5.91 -5.68
N ILE A 101 -11.47 -4.62 -5.37
CA ILE A 101 -12.28 -4.12 -4.25
C ILE A 101 -13.75 -4.47 -4.47
N GLN A 102 -14.28 -4.26 -5.67
CA GLN A 102 -15.67 -4.57 -6.00
C GLN A 102 -15.97 -6.06 -5.85
N GLU A 103 -15.11 -6.94 -6.38
CA GLU A 103 -15.32 -8.38 -6.29
C GLU A 103 -15.17 -8.90 -4.85
N ALA A 104 -14.18 -8.39 -4.10
CA ALA A 104 -14.05 -8.72 -2.68
C ALA A 104 -15.30 -8.33 -1.88
N ARG A 105 -15.84 -7.13 -2.09
CA ARG A 105 -17.08 -6.69 -1.42
C ARG A 105 -18.29 -7.54 -1.81
N LYS A 106 -18.44 -7.97 -3.06
CA LYS A 106 -19.50 -8.90 -3.48
C LYS A 106 -19.42 -10.25 -2.75
N LEU A 107 -18.21 -10.70 -2.44
CA LEU A 107 -17.97 -11.93 -1.69
C LEU A 107 -18.06 -11.75 -0.17
N GLY A 108 -18.31 -10.53 0.32
CA GLY A 108 -18.31 -10.22 1.75
C GLY A 108 -16.91 -10.20 2.38
N ILE A 109 -15.86 -10.10 1.56
CA ILE A 109 -14.47 -10.10 2.01
C ILE A 109 -14.06 -8.66 2.35
N PRO A 110 -13.59 -8.38 3.58
CA PRO A 110 -13.11 -7.06 3.94
C PRO A 110 -11.85 -6.67 3.14
N VAL A 111 -11.80 -5.39 2.74
CA VAL A 111 -10.70 -4.83 1.96
C VAL A 111 -9.97 -3.78 2.77
N ILE A 112 -8.69 -4.00 3.00
CA ILE A 112 -7.80 -3.08 3.71
C ILE A 112 -6.82 -2.49 2.70
N VAL A 113 -6.74 -1.16 2.62
CA VAL A 113 -5.84 -0.48 1.70
C VAL A 113 -4.88 0.44 2.46
N ASP A 114 -3.57 0.31 2.19
CA ASP A 114 -2.53 1.24 2.61
C ASP A 114 -2.02 2.00 1.37
N PRO A 115 -2.68 3.10 0.99
CA PRO A 115 -2.33 3.85 -0.21
C PRO A 115 -1.26 4.89 0.04
N LYS A 116 -0.52 5.28 -0.99
CA LYS A 116 0.17 6.57 -0.99
C LYS A 116 -0.83 7.70 -1.24
N LEU A 117 -0.55 8.90 -0.69
CA LEU A 117 -1.44 10.07 -0.85
C LEU A 117 -1.67 10.48 -2.31
N THR A 118 -0.77 10.09 -3.21
CA THR A 118 -0.89 10.27 -4.66
C THR A 118 -1.79 9.24 -5.34
N GLY A 119 -2.13 8.15 -4.65
CA GLY A 119 -2.88 7.01 -5.17
C GLY A 119 -4.23 6.76 -4.48
N LEU A 120 -4.82 7.75 -3.80
CA LEU A 120 -6.07 7.59 -3.03
C LEU A 120 -7.23 7.07 -3.87
N GLU A 121 -7.30 7.41 -5.13
CA GLU A 121 -8.35 6.94 -6.04
C GLU A 121 -8.38 5.41 -6.13
N LYS A 122 -7.22 4.76 -6.00
CA LYS A 122 -7.11 3.28 -5.99
C LYS A 122 -7.76 2.61 -4.77
N SER A 123 -8.08 3.38 -3.72
CA SER A 123 -8.74 2.87 -2.51
C SER A 123 -10.26 3.08 -2.48
N ARG A 124 -10.84 3.60 -3.56
CA ARG A 124 -12.28 3.89 -3.62
C ARG A 124 -13.12 2.66 -3.29
N ASN A 125 -14.09 2.84 -2.39
CA ASN A 125 -14.96 1.79 -1.85
C ASN A 125 -14.24 0.69 -1.06
N ALA A 126 -13.03 0.92 -0.54
CA ALA A 126 -12.39 0.00 0.40
C ALA A 126 -13.18 -0.09 1.72
N THR A 127 -13.09 -1.21 2.42
CA THR A 127 -13.68 -1.36 3.76
C THR A 127 -12.93 -0.49 4.77
N THR A 128 -11.60 -0.59 4.75
CA THR A 128 -10.74 0.15 5.68
C THR A 128 -9.53 0.71 4.96
N VAL A 129 -9.22 1.96 5.21
CA VAL A 129 -8.01 2.60 4.69
C VAL A 129 -7.08 2.97 5.85
N LEU A 130 -5.78 2.78 5.66
CA LEU A 130 -4.76 3.05 6.66
C LEU A 130 -3.97 4.31 6.29
N PHE A 131 -3.82 5.22 7.24
CA PHE A 131 -2.97 6.39 7.10
C PHE A 131 -2.00 6.52 8.27
N GLU A 132 -0.85 7.13 8.01
CA GLU A 132 -0.09 7.76 9.09
C GLU A 132 -0.68 9.14 9.42
N ILE A 133 -0.56 9.56 10.68
CA ILE A 133 -1.09 10.86 11.15
C ILE A 133 -0.57 12.04 10.32
N ARG A 134 0.69 11.97 9.85
CA ARG A 134 1.28 13.00 8.97
C ARG A 134 0.57 13.08 7.62
N GLY A 135 0.11 11.95 7.09
CA GLY A 135 -0.65 11.90 5.85
C GLY A 135 -2.00 12.59 5.98
N LEU A 136 -2.73 12.31 7.05
CA LEU A 136 -4.01 12.95 7.34
C LEU A 136 -3.84 14.47 7.52
N ASP A 137 -2.83 14.93 8.29
CA ASP A 137 -2.56 16.37 8.50
C ASP A 137 -2.19 17.09 7.18
N LEU A 138 -1.44 16.42 6.29
CA LEU A 138 -1.14 16.98 4.98
C LEU A 138 -2.40 17.17 4.14
N LEU A 139 -3.31 16.18 4.13
CA LEU A 139 -4.58 16.28 3.42
C LEU A 139 -5.49 17.36 4.03
N ARG A 140 -5.55 17.43 5.37
CA ARG A 140 -6.27 18.48 6.09
C ARG A 140 -5.87 19.88 5.61
N ARG A 141 -4.56 20.14 5.59
CA ARG A 141 -4.03 21.45 5.14
C ARG A 141 -4.33 21.72 3.66
N ARG A 142 -4.23 20.72 2.79
CA ARG A 142 -4.52 20.87 1.36
C ARG A 142 -5.98 21.15 1.09
N SER A 143 -6.89 20.55 1.85
CA SER A 143 -8.32 20.73 1.74
C SER A 143 -8.86 21.90 2.55
N MET A 144 -7.97 22.62 3.28
CA MET A 144 -8.32 23.76 4.17
C MET A 144 -9.41 23.40 5.18
N LEU A 145 -9.34 22.20 5.75
CA LEU A 145 -10.28 21.71 6.76
C LEU A 145 -9.75 22.01 8.17
N ASP A 146 -10.65 22.26 9.11
CA ASP A 146 -10.30 22.77 10.43
C ASP A 146 -9.77 21.69 11.36
N SER A 147 -10.22 20.45 11.20
CA SER A 147 -9.89 19.37 12.12
C SER A 147 -9.53 18.05 11.44
N PRO A 148 -8.77 17.16 12.11
CA PRO A 148 -8.56 15.79 11.64
C PRO A 148 -9.85 15.00 11.50
N GLN A 149 -10.83 15.24 12.38
CA GLN A 149 -12.15 14.62 12.35
C GLN A 149 -12.90 14.96 11.06
N GLU A 150 -12.99 16.24 10.77
CA GLU A 150 -13.64 16.74 9.55
C GLU A 150 -12.95 16.22 8.29
N THR A 151 -11.61 16.18 8.31
CA THR A 151 -10.82 15.60 7.21
C THR A 151 -11.13 14.12 7.00
N ALA A 152 -11.18 13.36 8.08
CA ALA A 152 -11.48 11.93 8.02
C ALA A 152 -12.89 11.69 7.46
N SER A 153 -13.90 12.40 7.95
CA SER A 153 -15.28 12.31 7.45
C SER A 153 -15.37 12.68 5.96
N HIS A 154 -14.73 13.78 5.57
CA HIS A 154 -14.67 14.21 4.16
C HIS A 154 -14.04 13.15 3.24
N LEU A 155 -12.95 12.52 3.69
CA LEU A 155 -12.28 11.46 2.91
C LEU A 155 -13.13 10.19 2.82
N ILE A 156 -13.71 9.75 3.93
CA ILE A 156 -14.61 8.58 3.98
C ILE A 156 -15.75 8.77 2.99
N GLU A 157 -16.43 9.92 3.03
CA GLU A 157 -17.52 10.23 2.11
C GLU A 157 -17.07 10.33 0.65
N SER A 158 -15.97 11.05 0.39
CA SER A 158 -15.48 11.30 -0.97
C SER A 158 -15.02 10.04 -1.69
N TYR A 159 -14.46 9.09 -0.96
CA TYR A 159 -13.94 7.84 -1.52
C TYR A 159 -14.83 6.62 -1.25
N GLY A 160 -15.91 6.76 -0.47
CA GLY A 160 -16.82 5.68 -0.14
C GLY A 160 -16.17 4.59 0.73
N TRP A 161 -15.28 4.97 1.64
CA TRP A 161 -14.70 4.04 2.62
C TRP A 161 -15.70 3.75 3.73
N ASP A 162 -15.64 2.56 4.33
CA ASP A 162 -16.45 2.28 5.52
C ASP A 162 -15.73 2.80 6.78
N SER A 163 -14.40 2.86 6.75
CA SER A 163 -13.60 3.36 7.88
C SER A 163 -12.21 3.85 7.46
N LEU A 164 -11.65 4.74 8.27
CA LEU A 164 -10.28 5.22 8.18
C LEU A 164 -9.55 4.97 9.50
N VAL A 165 -8.43 4.24 9.45
CA VAL A 165 -7.54 4.00 10.59
C VAL A 165 -6.32 4.88 10.45
N VAL A 166 -6.05 5.69 11.46
CA VAL A 166 -4.90 6.61 11.49
C VAL A 166 -3.89 6.16 12.53
N LEU A 167 -2.69 5.85 12.06
CA LEU A 167 -1.57 5.40 12.88
C LEU A 167 -0.81 6.62 13.43
N GLY A 168 -0.89 6.83 14.73
CA GLY A 168 -0.26 7.97 15.42
C GLY A 168 1.12 7.66 16.03
N GLY A 169 1.68 6.48 15.77
CA GLY A 169 2.92 6.04 16.39
C GLY A 169 2.77 5.93 17.91
N VAL A 170 3.58 6.68 18.67
CA VAL A 170 3.51 6.72 20.14
C VAL A 170 2.17 7.25 20.69
N ASN A 171 1.40 7.95 19.87
CA ASN A 171 0.08 8.47 20.23
C ASN A 171 -1.05 7.45 20.01
N GLY A 172 -0.70 6.22 19.62
CA GLY A 172 -1.67 5.15 19.42
C GLY A 172 -2.32 5.14 18.03
N VAL A 173 -3.55 4.67 17.98
CA VAL A 173 -4.33 4.48 16.74
C VAL A 173 -5.70 5.10 16.91
N THR A 174 -6.17 5.81 15.90
CA THR A 174 -7.52 6.38 15.86
C THR A 174 -8.32 5.76 14.73
N LEU A 175 -9.55 5.34 15.02
CA LEU A 175 -10.53 4.87 14.04
C LEU A 175 -11.57 5.95 13.81
N TYR A 176 -11.84 6.25 12.55
CA TYR A 176 -12.95 7.11 12.08
C TYR A 176 -13.92 6.27 11.24
N GLN A 177 -15.24 6.51 11.44
CA GLN A 177 -16.35 5.86 10.74
C GLN A 177 -17.42 6.88 10.39
#